data_1449db27ce6563745639c4a643840ce2
#
_entry.id   1449db27ce6563745639c4a643840ce2
#
_cell.length_a   1.000
_cell.length_b   1.000
_cell.length_c   1.000
_cell.angle_alpha   90.00
_cell.angle_beta   90.00
_cell.angle_gamma   90.00
#
_symmetry.space_group_name_H-M   'P 1'
#
loop_
_entity.id
_entity.type
_entity.pdbx_description
1 polymer ?
#
loop_
_entity_poly.entity_id
_entity_poly.type
_entity_poly.pdbx_seq_one_letter_code
_entity_poly.pdbx_strand_id
1 'polypeptide(L)'
;GSLLESFASTLKQAKRDMIDNQELSLETAKRMYIPEYPKTPAEIMTIVCTPNVSSLWRLEEAHYFELPVEDLDKQTTVDRQIKLCRAFMDSSLSLSLSNSEVSTFWRRVRELACDDPTLLSHNYMATFLCLERI
;
A
#
# COMPACT_ATOMS: atom_id res chain seq x y z
N GLY A 1 4.75 -6.69 -12.43
CA GLY A 1 4.29 -5.93 -11.27
C GLY A 1 3.51 -6.76 -10.27
N SER A 2 3.33 -6.22 -9.08
CA SER A 2 2.51 -6.83 -8.04
C SER A 2 1.15 -6.15 -7.93
N LEU A 3 0.20 -6.82 -7.27
CA LEU A 3 -1.10 -6.23 -6.95
C LEU A 3 -0.95 -4.93 -6.14
N LEU A 4 0.00 -4.88 -5.21
CA LEU A 4 0.28 -3.69 -4.41
C LEU A 4 0.79 -2.52 -5.24
N GLU A 5 1.62 -2.76 -6.25
CA GLU A 5 2.08 -1.71 -7.17
C GLU A 5 0.93 -1.11 -7.98
N SER A 6 0.09 -1.96 -8.54
CA SER A 6 -1.13 -1.52 -9.25
C SER A 6 -2.04 -0.72 -8.33
N PHE A 7 -2.20 -1.18 -7.08
CA PHE A 7 -3.05 -0.51 -6.11
C PHE A 7 -2.47 0.83 -5.64
N ALA A 8 -1.16 0.95 -5.51
CA ALA A 8 -0.50 2.22 -5.16
C ALA A 8 -0.80 3.31 -6.21
N SER A 9 -0.80 2.94 -7.49
CA SER A 9 -1.20 3.85 -8.57
C SER A 9 -2.65 4.33 -8.42
N THR A 10 -3.55 3.43 -8.03
CA THR A 10 -4.96 3.74 -7.75
C THR A 10 -5.11 4.71 -6.57
N LEU A 11 -4.35 4.51 -5.50
CA LEU A 11 -4.34 5.41 -4.35
C LEU A 11 -3.91 6.83 -4.73
N LYS A 12 -2.88 6.95 -5.53
CA LYS A 12 -2.41 8.25 -6.03
C LYS A 12 -3.44 8.93 -6.92
N GLN A 13 -4.12 8.18 -7.78
CA GLN A 13 -5.15 8.73 -8.64
C GLN A 13 -6.36 9.22 -7.83
N ALA A 14 -6.76 8.47 -6.81
CA ALA A 14 -7.84 8.90 -5.91
C ALA A 14 -7.52 10.24 -5.23
N LYS A 15 -6.30 10.43 -4.78
CA LYS A 15 -5.84 11.70 -4.20
C LYS A 15 -5.93 12.84 -5.21
N ARG A 16 -5.47 12.63 -6.45
CA ARG A 16 -5.55 13.63 -7.52
C ARG A 16 -6.99 14.01 -7.84
N ASP A 17 -7.87 13.01 -7.94
CA ASP A 17 -9.29 13.24 -8.23
C ASP A 17 -9.95 14.09 -7.15
N MET A 18 -9.63 13.85 -5.89
CA MET A 18 -10.16 14.65 -4.78
C MET A 18 -9.68 16.10 -4.83
N ILE A 19 -8.43 16.33 -5.21
CA ILE A 19 -7.90 17.69 -5.41
C ILE A 19 -8.63 18.36 -6.57
N ASP A 20 -8.75 17.69 -7.70
CA ASP A 20 -9.39 18.22 -8.91
C ASP A 20 -10.88 18.52 -8.69
N ASN A 21 -11.56 17.71 -7.88
CA ASN A 21 -12.97 17.90 -7.53
C ASN A 21 -13.19 18.83 -6.34
N GLN A 22 -12.14 19.46 -5.82
CA GLN A 22 -12.21 20.36 -4.66
C GLN A 22 -12.73 19.68 -3.37
N GLU A 23 -12.59 18.38 -3.28
CA GLU A 23 -12.93 17.59 -2.09
C GLU A 23 -11.79 17.57 -1.06
N LEU A 24 -10.60 17.97 -1.48
CA LEU A 24 -9.39 18.02 -0.67
C LEU A 24 -8.57 19.25 -1.03
N SER A 25 -8.16 20.05 -0.04
CA SER A 25 -7.29 21.19 -0.27
C SER A 25 -5.88 20.74 -0.65
N LEU A 26 -5.19 21.55 -1.44
CA LEU A 26 -3.80 21.24 -1.83
C LEU A 26 -2.87 21.15 -0.62
N GLU A 27 -3.09 21.98 0.41
CA GLU A 27 -2.30 21.94 1.64
C GLU A 27 -2.52 20.64 2.41
N THR A 28 -3.75 20.19 2.56
CA THR A 28 -4.08 18.91 3.20
C THR A 28 -3.48 17.75 2.41
N ALA A 29 -3.59 17.81 1.08
CA ALA A 29 -3.04 16.80 0.19
C ALA A 29 -1.51 16.65 0.34
N LYS A 30 -0.79 17.74 0.54
CA LYS A 30 0.66 17.73 0.75
C LYS A 30 1.08 17.02 2.04
N ARG A 31 0.23 17.00 3.05
CA ARG A 31 0.47 16.31 4.32
C ARG A 31 0.08 14.83 4.28
N MET A 32 -0.69 14.46 3.28
CA MET A 32 -1.19 13.10 3.11
C MET A 32 -0.09 12.20 2.56
N TYR A 33 0.30 11.18 3.32
CA TYR A 33 1.29 10.21 2.89
C TYR A 33 0.61 9.01 2.21
N ILE A 34 1.04 8.71 1.00
CA ILE A 34 0.66 7.50 0.28
C ILE A 34 1.95 6.75 -0.07
N PRO A 35 2.09 5.46 0.31
CA PRO A 35 3.24 4.66 -0.06
C PRO A 35 3.40 4.62 -1.59
N GLU A 36 4.60 4.93 -2.07
CA GLU A 36 4.82 5.04 -3.52
C GLU A 36 4.93 3.68 -4.19
N TYR A 37 5.64 2.75 -3.57
CA TYR A 37 5.77 1.39 -4.08
C TYR A 37 6.20 0.42 -2.98
N PRO A 38 5.85 -0.86 -3.12
CA PRO A 38 6.40 -1.90 -2.26
C PRO A 38 7.89 -2.12 -2.55
N LYS A 39 8.65 -2.45 -1.52
CA LYS A 39 10.08 -2.73 -1.65
C LYS A 39 10.33 -4.07 -2.33
N THR A 40 11.31 -4.12 -3.22
CA THR A 40 11.81 -5.39 -3.78
C THR A 40 12.62 -6.16 -2.72
N PRO A 41 12.79 -7.49 -2.88
CA PRO A 41 13.65 -8.25 -1.99
C PRO A 41 15.08 -7.70 -1.90
N ALA A 42 15.63 -7.25 -3.01
CA ALA A 42 16.98 -6.66 -3.06
C ALA A 42 17.05 -5.36 -2.27
N GLU A 43 16.04 -4.50 -2.36
CA GLU A 43 15.95 -3.26 -1.58
C GLU A 43 15.83 -3.54 -0.09
N ILE A 44 15.01 -4.52 0.30
CA ILE A 44 14.85 -4.94 1.69
C ILE A 44 16.19 -5.47 2.24
N MET A 45 16.89 -6.30 1.49
CA MET A 45 18.19 -6.83 1.90
C MET A 45 19.22 -5.72 2.03
N THR A 46 19.21 -4.73 1.15
CA THR A 46 20.08 -3.56 1.25
C THR A 46 19.84 -2.81 2.57
N ILE A 47 18.57 -2.60 2.94
CA ILE A 47 18.20 -1.93 4.20
C ILE A 47 18.69 -2.74 5.41
N VAL A 48 18.46 -4.06 5.42
CA VAL A 48 18.84 -4.96 6.52
C VAL A 48 20.37 -4.99 6.71
N CYS A 49 21.13 -4.86 5.63
CA CYS A 49 22.60 -4.85 5.66
C CYS A 49 23.21 -3.48 5.97
N THR A 50 22.42 -2.42 6.13
CA THR A 50 22.95 -1.12 6.54
C THR A 50 23.50 -1.17 7.96
N PRO A 51 24.54 -0.37 8.30
CA PRO A 51 25.10 -0.37 9.66
C PRO A 51 24.09 -0.08 10.76
N ASN A 52 23.09 0.76 10.49
CA ASN A 52 22.05 1.10 11.46
C ASN A 52 21.19 -0.11 11.87
N VAL A 53 20.98 -1.05 10.97
CA VAL A 53 20.22 -2.27 11.23
C VAL A 53 21.14 -3.42 11.64
N SER A 54 22.21 -3.67 10.86
CA SER A 54 23.11 -4.79 11.09
C SER A 54 23.91 -4.73 12.38
N SER A 55 24.06 -3.54 12.96
CA SER A 55 24.69 -3.39 14.28
C SER A 55 23.80 -3.83 15.44
N LEU A 56 22.48 -3.89 15.23
CA LEU A 56 21.48 -4.24 16.24
C LEU A 56 20.80 -5.59 15.99
N TRP A 57 20.75 -6.00 14.74
CA TRP A 57 19.99 -7.17 14.31
C TRP A 57 20.82 -8.04 13.38
N ARG A 58 20.77 -9.35 13.59
CA ARG A 58 21.36 -10.33 12.71
C ARG A 58 20.26 -11.01 11.90
N LEU A 59 20.44 -11.05 10.58
CA LEU A 59 19.52 -11.78 9.70
C LEU A 59 19.76 -13.28 9.85
N GLU A 60 18.75 -14.00 10.33
CA GLU A 60 18.79 -15.45 10.47
C GLU A 60 18.23 -16.15 9.23
N GLU A 61 17.13 -15.60 8.68
CA GLU A 61 16.39 -16.24 7.62
C GLU A 61 15.66 -15.20 6.76
N ALA A 62 15.66 -15.41 5.44
CA ALA A 62 14.93 -14.57 4.50
C ALA A 62 14.27 -15.45 3.44
N HIS A 63 12.98 -15.24 3.22
CA HIS A 63 12.19 -15.91 2.19
C HIS A 63 11.41 -14.90 1.38
N TYR A 64 11.40 -15.08 0.07
CA TYR A 64 10.59 -14.31 -0.85
C TYR A 64 9.69 -15.24 -1.62
N PHE A 65 8.39 -14.97 -1.62
CA PHE A 65 7.41 -15.83 -2.28
C PHE A 65 6.24 -15.07 -2.84
N GLU A 66 5.60 -15.67 -3.80
CA GLU A 66 4.44 -15.17 -4.48
C GLU A 66 3.19 -15.83 -3.92
N LEU A 67 2.23 -15.02 -3.51
CA LEU A 67 0.93 -15.50 -3.04
C LEU A 67 -0.08 -15.30 -4.17
N PRO A 68 -0.72 -16.36 -4.66
CA PRO A 68 -1.74 -16.23 -5.70
C PRO A 68 -2.95 -15.46 -5.14
N VAL A 69 -3.55 -14.64 -5.98
CA VAL A 69 -4.84 -14.04 -5.68
C VAL A 69 -5.89 -15.14 -5.79
N GLU A 70 -6.73 -15.27 -4.76
CA GLU A 70 -7.84 -16.24 -4.79
C GLU A 70 -8.78 -15.93 -5.96
N ASP A 71 -9.41 -16.98 -6.52
CA ASP A 71 -10.40 -16.85 -7.58
C ASP A 71 -11.72 -16.30 -6.99
N LEU A 72 -11.72 -15.01 -6.70
CA LEU A 72 -12.84 -14.25 -6.17
C LEU A 72 -13.34 -13.28 -7.23
N ASP A 73 -14.59 -12.84 -7.07
CA ASP A 73 -15.06 -11.72 -7.88
C ASP A 73 -14.24 -10.45 -7.60
N LYS A 74 -14.23 -9.54 -8.56
CA LYS A 74 -13.41 -8.34 -8.51
C LYS A 74 -13.74 -7.43 -7.32
N GLN A 75 -15.03 -7.26 -7.00
CA GLN A 75 -15.46 -6.41 -5.89
C GLN A 75 -14.96 -6.95 -4.57
N THR A 76 -15.06 -8.26 -4.34
CA THR A 76 -14.56 -8.90 -3.12
C THR A 76 -13.05 -8.74 -2.99
N THR A 77 -12.31 -8.91 -4.09
CA THR A 77 -10.85 -8.71 -4.10
C THR A 77 -10.49 -7.26 -3.78
N VAL A 78 -11.16 -6.31 -4.39
CA VAL A 78 -10.95 -4.87 -4.13
C VAL A 78 -11.26 -4.53 -2.67
N ASP A 79 -12.38 -5.00 -2.13
CA ASP A 79 -12.77 -4.73 -0.75
C ASP A 79 -11.77 -5.30 0.26
N ARG A 80 -11.24 -6.50 0.01
CA ARG A 80 -10.18 -7.09 0.82
C ARG A 80 -8.89 -6.28 0.76
N GLN A 81 -8.51 -5.82 -0.42
CA GLN A 81 -7.31 -5.00 -0.60
C GLN A 81 -7.44 -3.65 0.11
N ILE A 82 -8.59 -3.01 -0.01
CA ILE A 82 -8.88 -1.76 0.71
C ILE A 82 -8.80 -1.99 2.23
N LYS A 83 -9.40 -3.04 2.73
CA LYS A 83 -9.36 -3.38 4.16
C LYS A 83 -7.92 -3.55 4.67
N LEU A 84 -7.08 -4.20 3.88
CA LEU A 84 -5.66 -4.36 4.20
C LEU A 84 -4.93 -3.01 4.19
N CYS A 85 -5.13 -2.19 3.17
CA CYS A 85 -4.51 -0.87 3.08
C CYS A 85 -4.96 0.05 4.22
N ARG A 86 -6.22 0.02 4.60
CA ARG A 86 -6.76 0.80 5.72
C ARG A 86 -6.11 0.42 7.05
N ALA A 87 -5.79 -0.85 7.24
CA ALA A 87 -5.11 -1.31 8.45
C ALA A 87 -3.73 -0.64 8.64
N PHE A 88 -3.06 -0.30 7.52
CA PHE A 88 -1.76 0.40 7.56
C PHE A 88 -1.87 1.92 7.49
N MET A 89 -2.88 2.44 6.81
CA MET A 89 -2.94 3.84 6.40
C MET A 89 -3.87 4.72 7.21
N ASP A 90 -4.97 4.18 7.77
CA ASP A 90 -6.00 5.02 8.39
C ASP A 90 -5.48 5.86 9.55
N SER A 91 -4.60 5.34 10.39
CA SER A 91 -4.00 6.10 11.48
C SER A 91 -3.16 7.28 10.98
N SER A 92 -2.42 7.07 9.91
CA SER A 92 -1.61 8.12 9.26
C SER A 92 -2.49 9.15 8.54
N LEU A 93 -3.50 8.69 7.82
CA LEU A 93 -4.45 9.58 7.12
C LEU A 93 -5.21 10.47 8.10
N SER A 94 -5.60 9.95 9.25
CA SER A 94 -6.35 10.68 10.27
C SER A 94 -5.55 11.82 10.93
N LEU A 95 -4.23 11.86 10.74
CA LEU A 95 -3.41 12.98 11.19
C LEU A 95 -3.60 14.23 10.32
N SER A 96 -4.00 14.06 9.07
CA SER A 96 -4.13 15.17 8.11
C SER A 96 -5.53 15.32 7.52
N LEU A 97 -6.34 14.27 7.52
CA LEU A 97 -7.68 14.25 6.94
C LEU A 97 -8.75 14.19 8.03
N SER A 98 -9.90 14.83 7.76
CA SER A 98 -11.10 14.62 8.56
C SER A 98 -11.69 13.22 8.30
N ASN A 99 -12.58 12.76 9.18
CA ASN A 99 -13.26 11.47 9.00
C ASN A 99 -14.03 11.40 7.67
N SER A 100 -14.67 12.49 7.27
CA SER A 100 -15.40 12.52 5.99
C SER A 100 -14.45 12.49 4.79
N GLU A 101 -13.30 13.14 4.89
CA GLU A 101 -12.27 13.10 3.85
C GLU A 101 -11.67 11.69 3.71
N VAL A 102 -11.40 11.01 4.82
CA VAL A 102 -10.94 9.61 4.80
C VAL A 102 -11.97 8.70 4.12
N SER A 103 -13.25 8.85 4.47
CA SER A 103 -14.33 8.05 3.85
C SER A 103 -14.46 8.33 2.35
N THR A 104 -14.37 9.59 1.94
CA THR A 104 -14.41 10.00 0.53
C THR A 104 -13.23 9.42 -0.24
N PHE A 105 -12.03 9.44 0.36
CA PHE A 105 -10.83 8.88 -0.24
C PHE A 105 -11.00 7.38 -0.54
N TRP A 106 -11.40 6.58 0.44
CA TRP A 106 -11.55 5.13 0.26
C TRP A 106 -12.69 4.77 -0.70
N ARG A 107 -13.75 5.55 -0.71
CA ARG A 107 -14.83 5.39 -1.70
C ARG A 107 -14.30 5.60 -3.11
N ARG A 108 -13.50 6.65 -3.33
CA ARG A 108 -12.89 6.93 -4.63
C ARG A 108 -11.91 5.82 -5.05
N VAL A 109 -11.10 5.36 -4.11
CA VAL A 109 -10.20 4.23 -4.35
C VAL A 109 -10.97 3.00 -4.81
N ARG A 110 -12.07 2.68 -4.14
CA ARG A 110 -12.92 1.55 -4.52
C ARG A 110 -13.49 1.68 -5.92
N GLU A 111 -14.01 2.85 -6.25
CA GLU A 111 -14.56 3.12 -7.58
C GLU A 111 -13.49 2.92 -8.68
N LEU A 112 -12.32 3.51 -8.50
CA LEU A 112 -11.22 3.40 -9.45
C LEU A 112 -10.71 1.96 -9.58
N ALA A 113 -10.56 1.26 -8.48
CA ALA A 113 -10.07 -0.11 -8.47
C ALA A 113 -11.07 -1.08 -9.14
N CYS A 114 -12.36 -0.88 -8.92
CA CYS A 114 -13.40 -1.69 -9.57
C CYS A 114 -13.44 -1.48 -11.09
N ASP A 115 -13.04 -0.31 -11.56
CA ASP A 115 -13.01 0.02 -12.99
C ASP A 115 -11.70 -0.40 -13.67
N ASP A 116 -10.66 -0.77 -12.90
CA ASP A 116 -9.37 -1.19 -13.45
C ASP A 116 -9.43 -2.63 -13.96
N PRO A 117 -9.31 -2.86 -15.29
CA PRO A 117 -9.39 -4.20 -15.84
C PRO A 117 -8.14 -5.06 -15.55
N THR A 118 -7.04 -4.45 -15.12
CA THR A 118 -5.76 -5.13 -14.93
C THR A 118 -5.52 -5.57 -13.49
N LEU A 119 -6.34 -5.11 -12.55
CA LEU A 119 -6.11 -5.29 -11.11
C LEU A 119 -5.98 -6.77 -10.70
N LEU A 120 -6.79 -7.65 -11.28
CA LEU A 120 -6.80 -9.09 -10.96
C LEU A 120 -5.72 -9.89 -11.72
N SER A 121 -4.93 -9.23 -12.57
CA SER A 121 -3.84 -9.91 -13.31
C SER A 121 -2.55 -10.05 -12.51
N HIS A 122 -2.52 -9.54 -11.28
CA HIS A 122 -1.32 -9.50 -10.45
C HIS A 122 -1.49 -10.34 -9.19
N ASN A 123 -0.41 -10.99 -8.76
CA ASN A 123 -0.34 -11.73 -7.51
C ASN A 123 0.23 -10.87 -6.37
N TYR A 124 0.00 -11.29 -5.13
CA TYR A 124 0.69 -10.71 -3.98
C TYR A 124 2.12 -11.22 -3.94
N MET A 125 3.04 -10.30 -3.64
CA MET A 125 4.44 -10.64 -3.38
C MET A 125 4.71 -10.42 -1.90
N ALA A 126 5.34 -11.37 -1.25
CA ALA A 126 5.62 -11.31 0.18
C ALA A 126 7.07 -11.64 0.49
N THR A 127 7.64 -10.92 1.44
CA THR A 127 8.97 -11.18 1.97
C THR A 127 8.86 -11.47 3.46
N PHE A 128 9.40 -12.60 3.88
CA PHE A 128 9.51 -12.97 5.28
C PHE A 128 10.97 -12.81 5.73
N LEU A 129 11.16 -12.10 6.85
CA LEU A 129 12.48 -11.94 7.47
C LEU A 129 12.42 -12.39 8.92
N CYS A 130 13.40 -13.18 9.32
CA CYS A 130 13.64 -13.51 10.72
C CYS A 130 14.92 -12.82 11.16
N LEU A 131 14.82 -11.94 12.14
CA LEU A 131 15.93 -11.16 12.68
C LEU A 131 16.11 -11.50 14.16
N GLU A 132 17.35 -11.72 14.56
CA GLU A 132 17.73 -11.88 15.95
C GLU A 132 18.41 -10.60 16.44
N ARG A 133 18.01 -10.12 17.60
CA ARG A 133 18.67 -8.97 18.19
C ARG A 133 20.02 -9.39 18.78
N ILE A 134 21.02 -8.65 18.39
CA ILE A 134 22.39 -8.86 18.89
C ILE A 134 22.55 -8.26 20.28
#